data_38356d6263fd0700beba02210ca69374
#
_entry.id   38356d6263fd0700beba02210ca69374
#
_cell.length_a   1.000
_cell.length_b   1.000
_cell.length_c   1.000
_cell.angle_alpha   90.00
_cell.angle_beta   90.00
_cell.angle_gamma   90.00
#
_symmetry.space_group_name_H-M   'P 1'
#
loop_
_entity.id
_entity.type
_entity.pdbx_description
1 polymer ?
#
loop_
_entity_poly.entity_id
_entity_poly.type
_entity_poly.pdbx_seq_one_letter_code
_entity_poly.pdbx_strand_id
1 'polypeptide(L)'
;SLGISTSQGTWIITSYAVAEAICVPLTGWLAGRFGTVRTFIAGMIGFGIFSVLCGLSTSLTMIVVARIGQGLCGGPLMPLTQTMLLRIFPREKHAAAMGLWAMTTVTAPIVGPILGGTISDSWSWHWIFFINVPIALFCIFGALRLLVPAETLKQKLSIDTVGLVLL
;
A
#
# COMPACT_ATOMS: atom_id res chain seq x y z
N SER A 1 12.76 19.89 -12.12
CA SER A 1 13.43 18.58 -12.24
C SER A 1 14.46 18.45 -11.14
N LEU A 2 14.53 17.28 -10.45
CA LEU A 2 15.50 17.02 -9.39
C LEU A 2 16.94 16.85 -9.93
N GLY A 3 17.15 16.97 -11.25
CA GLY A 3 18.48 16.80 -11.88
C GLY A 3 19.11 15.42 -11.67
N ILE A 4 18.29 14.39 -11.41
CA ILE A 4 18.74 13.03 -11.11
C ILE A 4 19.02 12.23 -12.38
N SER A 5 20.06 11.38 -12.33
CA SER A 5 20.37 10.43 -13.41
C SER A 5 19.36 9.27 -13.45
N THR A 6 19.31 8.56 -14.59
CA THR A 6 18.44 7.38 -14.74
C THR A 6 18.69 6.31 -13.68
N SER A 7 19.96 6.09 -13.30
CA SER A 7 20.33 5.15 -12.25
C SER A 7 19.82 5.58 -10.86
N GLN A 8 19.84 6.87 -10.57
CA GLN A 8 19.29 7.43 -9.34
C GLN A 8 17.77 7.34 -9.30
N GLY A 9 17.09 7.48 -10.46
CA GLY A 9 15.64 7.25 -10.59
C GLY A 9 15.24 5.81 -10.25
N THR A 10 16.06 4.83 -10.61
CA THR A 10 15.84 3.42 -10.28
C THR A 10 15.80 3.18 -8.77
N TRP A 11 16.60 3.88 -7.97
CA TRP A 11 16.57 3.77 -6.51
C TRP A 11 15.22 4.15 -5.89
N ILE A 12 14.52 5.11 -6.50
CA ILE A 12 13.19 5.55 -6.03
C ILE A 12 12.16 4.41 -6.15
N ILE A 13 12.25 3.63 -7.23
CA ILE A 13 11.34 2.50 -7.48
C ILE A 13 11.76 1.30 -6.64
N THR A 14 13.06 0.96 -6.65
CA THR A 14 13.59 -0.23 -5.97
C THR A 14 13.44 -0.11 -4.45
N SER A 15 13.69 1.05 -3.86
CA SER A 15 13.55 1.25 -2.42
C SER A 15 12.11 1.01 -1.93
N TYR A 16 11.12 1.45 -2.71
CA TYR A 16 9.71 1.15 -2.44
C TYR A 16 9.43 -0.35 -2.52
N ALA A 17 9.82 -1.00 -3.63
CA ALA A 17 9.54 -2.40 -3.88
C ALA A 17 10.19 -3.32 -2.84
N VAL A 18 11.44 -3.05 -2.43
CA VAL A 18 12.13 -3.81 -1.39
C VAL A 18 11.44 -3.65 -0.04
N ALA A 19 11.10 -2.41 0.34
CA ALA A 19 10.40 -2.14 1.59
C ALA A 19 9.01 -2.82 1.64
N GLU A 20 8.28 -2.80 0.53
CA GLU A 20 7.00 -3.49 0.36
C GLU A 20 7.17 -4.99 0.54
N ALA A 21 8.15 -5.61 -0.15
CA ALA A 21 8.43 -7.04 -0.08
C ALA A 21 8.76 -7.52 1.33
N ILE A 22 9.51 -6.72 2.11
CA ILE A 22 9.84 -7.03 3.50
C ILE A 22 8.60 -7.05 4.40
N CYS A 23 7.61 -6.18 4.13
CA CYS A 23 6.41 -6.07 4.96
C CYS A 23 5.30 -7.08 4.63
N VAL A 24 5.27 -7.63 3.42
CA VAL A 24 4.26 -8.62 3.00
C VAL A 24 4.20 -9.82 3.95
N PRO A 25 5.31 -10.50 4.32
CA PRO A 25 5.27 -11.64 5.24
C PRO A 25 4.78 -11.29 6.65
N LEU A 26 4.99 -10.05 7.09
CA LEU A 26 4.57 -9.57 8.41
C LEU A 26 3.06 -9.31 8.50
N THR A 27 2.36 -9.28 7.38
CA THR A 27 0.94 -8.91 7.32
C THR A 27 0.06 -9.81 8.19
N GLY A 28 0.30 -11.12 8.17
CA GLY A 28 -0.47 -12.08 8.97
C GLY A 28 -0.32 -11.83 10.48
N TRP A 29 0.90 -11.56 10.92
CA TRP A 29 1.19 -11.23 12.31
C TRP A 29 0.55 -9.90 12.72
N LEU A 30 0.70 -8.86 11.90
CA LEU A 30 0.10 -7.54 12.14
C LEU A 30 -1.43 -7.63 12.25
N ALA A 31 -2.06 -8.34 11.32
CA ALA A 31 -3.50 -8.54 11.30
C ALA A 31 -4.01 -9.33 12.52
N GLY A 32 -3.28 -10.37 12.92
CA GLY A 32 -3.61 -11.16 14.11
C GLY A 32 -3.44 -10.38 15.42
N ARG A 33 -2.39 -9.52 15.51
CA ARG A 33 -2.11 -8.78 16.73
C ARG A 33 -2.97 -7.53 16.92
N PHE A 34 -3.18 -6.78 15.86
CA PHE A 34 -3.86 -5.46 15.92
C PHE A 34 -5.27 -5.48 15.33
N GLY A 35 -5.62 -6.53 14.61
CA GLY A 35 -6.87 -6.64 13.85
C GLY A 35 -6.66 -6.29 12.37
N THR A 36 -7.38 -6.97 11.49
CA THR A 36 -7.24 -6.81 10.04
C THR A 36 -7.59 -5.41 9.57
N VAL A 37 -8.74 -4.88 10.02
CA VAL A 37 -9.25 -3.57 9.61
C VAL A 37 -8.39 -2.45 10.18
N ARG A 38 -7.98 -2.55 11.45
CA ARG A 38 -7.12 -1.55 12.09
C ARG A 38 -5.74 -1.49 11.43
N THR A 39 -5.15 -2.64 11.11
CA THR A 39 -3.87 -2.71 10.39
C THR A 39 -4.00 -2.09 9.00
N PHE A 40 -5.10 -2.35 8.29
CA PHE A 40 -5.38 -1.73 7.00
C PHE A 40 -5.48 -0.20 7.11
N ILE A 41 -6.27 0.32 8.07
CA ILE A 41 -6.42 1.77 8.28
C ILE A 41 -5.08 2.42 8.64
N ALA A 42 -4.30 1.81 9.54
CA ALA A 42 -2.97 2.31 9.92
C ALA A 42 -2.01 2.32 8.71
N GLY A 43 -2.02 1.25 7.89
CA GLY A 43 -1.26 1.18 6.64
C GLY A 43 -1.66 2.29 5.66
N MET A 44 -2.96 2.52 5.45
CA MET A 44 -3.46 3.58 4.57
C MET A 44 -3.10 4.99 5.07
N ILE A 45 -3.18 5.24 6.38
CA ILE A 45 -2.76 6.52 6.97
C ILE A 45 -1.26 6.72 6.74
N GLY A 46 -0.42 5.73 7.07
CA GLY A 46 1.02 5.81 6.86
C GLY A 46 1.37 5.98 5.37
N PHE A 47 0.75 5.21 4.49
CA PHE A 47 0.93 5.34 3.04
C PHE A 47 0.59 6.75 2.54
N GLY A 48 -0.53 7.34 3.00
CA GLY A 48 -0.92 8.71 2.68
C GLY A 48 0.08 9.75 3.17
N ILE A 49 0.55 9.64 4.42
CA ILE A 49 1.56 10.54 5.00
C ILE A 49 2.86 10.48 4.18
N PHE A 50 3.39 9.28 3.92
CA PHE A 50 4.60 9.12 3.13
C PHE A 50 4.42 9.53 1.67
N SER A 51 3.21 9.43 1.12
CA SER A 51 2.88 9.95 -0.20
C SER A 51 2.99 11.49 -0.23
N VAL A 52 2.48 12.18 0.78
CA VAL A 52 2.67 13.64 0.91
C VAL A 52 4.15 13.99 1.02
N LEU A 53 4.92 13.25 1.84
CA LEU A 53 6.36 13.47 1.97
C LEU A 53 7.11 13.25 0.65
N CYS A 54 6.72 12.25 -0.15
CA CYS A 54 7.25 12.06 -1.50
C CYS A 54 6.93 13.26 -2.40
N GLY A 55 5.70 13.75 -2.37
CA GLY A 55 5.26 14.92 -3.14
C GLY A 55 5.93 16.24 -2.71
N LEU A 56 6.35 16.36 -1.47
CA LEU A 56 7.07 17.53 -0.95
C LEU A 56 8.59 17.38 -1.03
N SER A 57 9.11 16.27 -1.56
CA SER A 57 10.54 16.00 -1.57
C SER A 57 11.31 16.97 -2.50
N THR A 58 12.41 17.50 -1.97
CA THR A 58 13.30 18.42 -2.68
C THR A 58 14.67 17.79 -3.00
N SER A 59 14.92 16.57 -2.49
CA SER A 59 16.18 15.85 -2.69
C SER A 59 15.96 14.36 -2.94
N LEU A 60 16.92 13.71 -3.61
CA LEU A 60 16.90 12.26 -3.84
C LEU A 60 16.82 11.47 -2.53
N THR A 61 17.59 11.85 -1.52
CA THR A 61 17.60 11.17 -0.22
C THR A 61 16.23 11.25 0.44
N MET A 62 15.59 12.41 0.42
CA MET A 62 14.27 12.61 1.01
C MET A 62 13.21 11.73 0.33
N ILE A 63 13.20 11.68 -1.00
CA ILE A 63 12.21 10.86 -1.72
C ILE A 63 12.47 9.36 -1.51
N VAL A 64 13.73 8.90 -1.46
CA VAL A 64 14.06 7.49 -1.21
C VAL A 64 13.62 7.07 0.19
N VAL A 65 13.91 7.88 1.22
CA VAL A 65 13.47 7.60 2.60
C VAL A 65 11.95 7.58 2.70
N ALA A 66 11.27 8.54 2.09
CA ALA A 66 9.81 8.57 2.06
C ALA A 66 9.22 7.36 1.30
N ARG A 67 9.87 6.91 0.23
CA ARG A 67 9.49 5.69 -0.51
C ARG A 67 9.65 4.42 0.30
N ILE A 68 10.70 4.31 1.11
CA ILE A 68 10.86 3.20 2.04
C ILE A 68 9.69 3.17 3.03
N GLY A 69 9.39 4.31 3.67
CA GLY A 69 8.26 4.41 4.58
C GLY A 69 6.91 4.09 3.91
N GLN A 70 6.72 4.57 2.68
CA GLN A 70 5.52 4.29 1.88
C GLN A 70 5.40 2.80 1.55
N GLY A 71 6.50 2.13 1.19
CA GLY A 71 6.54 0.68 0.92
C GLY A 71 6.24 -0.16 2.17
N LEU A 72 6.83 0.21 3.32
CA LEU A 72 6.56 -0.47 4.60
C LEU A 72 5.08 -0.39 5.00
N CYS A 73 4.43 0.74 4.77
CA CYS A 73 3.00 0.92 5.05
C CYS A 73 2.11 0.28 3.97
N GLY A 74 2.56 0.27 2.71
CA GLY A 74 1.85 -0.26 1.55
C GLY A 74 1.84 -1.78 1.46
N GLY A 75 2.94 -2.43 1.85
CA GLY A 75 3.12 -3.88 1.72
C GLY A 75 1.97 -4.72 2.30
N PRO A 76 1.50 -4.44 3.50
CA PRO A 76 0.37 -5.17 4.08
C PRO A 76 -0.97 -4.94 3.39
N LEU A 77 -1.16 -3.88 2.63
CA LEU A 77 -2.49 -3.48 2.11
C LEU A 77 -3.08 -4.50 1.14
N MET A 78 -2.25 -5.05 0.23
CA MET A 78 -2.68 -6.04 -0.76
C MET A 78 -3.22 -7.33 -0.11
N PRO A 79 -2.46 -8.05 0.73
CA PRO A 79 -2.95 -9.27 1.38
C PRO A 79 -4.07 -8.99 2.39
N LEU A 80 -4.11 -7.81 3.03
CA LEU A 80 -5.23 -7.42 3.90
C LEU A 80 -6.53 -7.24 3.11
N THR A 81 -6.49 -6.60 1.94
CA THR A 81 -7.66 -6.44 1.07
C THR A 81 -8.22 -7.78 0.61
N GLN A 82 -7.36 -8.73 0.20
CA GLN A 82 -7.80 -10.09 -0.13
C GLN A 82 -8.49 -10.77 1.04
N THR A 83 -7.87 -10.70 2.22
CA THR A 83 -8.43 -11.30 3.44
C THR A 83 -9.78 -10.70 3.80
N MET A 84 -9.93 -9.38 3.67
CA MET A 84 -11.21 -8.70 3.95
C MET A 84 -12.28 -9.06 2.93
N LEU A 85 -11.94 -9.14 1.63
CA LEU A 85 -12.88 -9.57 0.60
C LEU A 85 -13.43 -10.97 0.88
N LEU A 86 -12.56 -11.93 1.21
CA LEU A 86 -12.96 -13.30 1.53
C LEU A 86 -13.79 -13.43 2.83
N ARG A 87 -13.74 -12.43 3.71
CA ARG A 87 -14.55 -12.39 4.94
C ARG A 87 -15.92 -11.75 4.73
N ILE A 88 -15.98 -10.72 3.89
CA ILE A 88 -17.21 -9.95 3.65
C ILE A 88 -18.15 -10.71 2.72
N PHE A 89 -17.61 -11.36 1.68
CA PHE A 89 -18.42 -12.07 0.71
C PHE A 89 -18.70 -13.52 1.14
N PRO A 90 -19.92 -14.06 0.92
CA PRO A 90 -20.21 -15.46 1.14
C PRO A 90 -19.40 -16.35 0.19
N ARG A 91 -19.17 -17.61 0.58
CA ARG A 91 -18.28 -18.54 -0.13
C ARG A 91 -18.63 -18.70 -1.61
N GLU A 92 -19.89 -18.67 -1.95
CA GLU A 92 -20.41 -18.79 -3.33
C GLU A 92 -19.96 -17.63 -4.22
N LYS A 93 -19.64 -16.48 -3.64
CA LYS A 93 -19.21 -15.27 -4.35
C LYS A 93 -17.69 -15.02 -4.29
N HIS A 94 -16.92 -15.88 -3.62
CA HIS A 94 -15.46 -15.69 -3.49
C HIS A 94 -14.78 -15.64 -4.85
N ALA A 95 -15.15 -16.52 -5.80
CA ALA A 95 -14.56 -16.51 -7.14
C ALA A 95 -14.80 -15.19 -7.88
N ALA A 96 -16.00 -14.64 -7.81
CA ALA A 96 -16.32 -13.35 -8.43
C ALA A 96 -15.61 -12.19 -7.75
N ALA A 97 -15.55 -12.15 -6.41
CA ALA A 97 -14.87 -11.12 -5.65
C ALA A 97 -13.35 -11.11 -5.93
N MET A 98 -12.74 -12.29 -5.96
CA MET A 98 -11.31 -12.44 -6.28
C MET A 98 -11.02 -12.14 -7.75
N GLY A 99 -11.94 -12.45 -8.66
CA GLY A 99 -11.84 -12.08 -10.07
C GLY A 99 -11.82 -10.56 -10.26
N LEU A 100 -12.73 -9.84 -9.61
CA LEU A 100 -12.74 -8.37 -9.63
C LEU A 100 -11.46 -7.78 -9.02
N TRP A 101 -11.00 -8.33 -7.90
CA TRP A 101 -9.73 -7.91 -7.27
C TRP A 101 -8.55 -8.12 -8.22
N ALA A 102 -8.46 -9.28 -8.90
CA ALA A 102 -7.41 -9.57 -9.87
C ALA A 102 -7.46 -8.62 -11.07
N MET A 103 -8.65 -8.30 -11.59
CA MET A 103 -8.81 -7.32 -12.67
C MET A 103 -8.26 -5.95 -12.28
N THR A 104 -8.55 -5.45 -11.07
CA THR A 104 -8.02 -4.17 -10.61
C THR A 104 -6.50 -4.20 -10.48
N THR A 105 -5.94 -5.31 -9.97
CA THR A 105 -4.49 -5.49 -9.81
C THR A 105 -3.76 -5.51 -11.15
N VAL A 106 -4.34 -6.12 -12.18
CA VAL A 106 -3.76 -6.15 -13.54
C VAL A 106 -3.93 -4.81 -14.27
N THR A 107 -5.05 -4.12 -14.04
CA THR A 107 -5.34 -2.84 -14.69
C THR A 107 -4.43 -1.70 -14.18
N ALA A 108 -4.08 -1.72 -12.89
CA ALA A 108 -3.28 -0.66 -12.28
C ALA A 108 -1.89 -0.45 -12.94
N PRO A 109 -1.08 -1.48 -13.25
CA PRO A 109 0.18 -1.32 -13.97
C PRO A 109 0.03 -0.82 -15.41
N ILE A 110 -1.11 -1.01 -16.03
CA ILE A 110 -1.39 -0.52 -17.40
C ILE A 110 -1.76 0.95 -17.36
N VAL A 111 -2.68 1.32 -16.49
CA VAL A 111 -3.21 2.69 -16.38
C VAL A 111 -2.22 3.62 -15.68
N GLY A 112 -1.45 3.10 -14.71
CA GLY A 112 -0.51 3.86 -13.90
C GLY A 112 0.51 4.68 -14.71
N PRO A 113 1.28 4.08 -15.62
CA PRO A 113 2.24 4.81 -16.46
C PRO A 113 1.58 5.87 -17.35
N ILE A 114 0.38 5.60 -17.87
CA ILE A 114 -0.36 6.54 -18.72
C ILE A 114 -0.78 7.77 -17.89
N LEU A 115 -1.42 7.54 -16.74
CA LEU A 115 -1.82 8.62 -15.83
C LEU A 115 -0.61 9.36 -15.27
N GLY A 116 0.42 8.63 -14.83
CA GLY A 116 1.65 9.20 -14.29
C GLY A 116 2.38 10.06 -15.31
N GLY A 117 2.48 9.61 -16.56
CA GLY A 117 3.06 10.37 -17.66
C GLY A 117 2.27 11.64 -17.94
N THR A 118 0.96 11.54 -18.17
CA THR A 118 0.12 12.71 -18.45
C THR A 118 0.11 13.74 -17.31
N ILE A 119 0.11 13.30 -16.05
CA ILE A 119 0.18 14.20 -14.89
C ILE A 119 1.55 14.89 -14.81
N SER A 120 2.63 14.13 -15.04
CA SER A 120 4.00 14.67 -14.99
C SER A 120 4.25 15.68 -16.11
N ASP A 121 3.74 15.43 -17.30
CA ASP A 121 3.91 16.29 -18.48
C ASP A 121 3.04 17.56 -18.40
N SER A 122 1.81 17.43 -17.90
CA SER A 122 0.85 18.54 -17.89
C SER A 122 1.00 19.47 -16.69
N TRP A 123 1.41 18.93 -15.51
CA TRP A 123 1.47 19.68 -14.26
C TRP A 123 2.85 19.58 -13.61
N SER A 124 3.10 18.53 -12.82
CA SER A 124 4.39 18.26 -12.18
C SER A 124 4.40 16.83 -11.64
N TRP A 125 5.56 16.18 -11.63
CA TRP A 125 5.74 14.84 -11.08
C TRP A 125 5.31 14.69 -9.61
N HIS A 126 5.30 15.77 -8.82
CA HIS A 126 4.83 15.79 -7.43
C HIS A 126 3.35 15.38 -7.31
N TRP A 127 2.53 15.70 -8.30
CA TRP A 127 1.11 15.39 -8.31
C TRP A 127 0.82 13.88 -8.40
N ILE A 128 1.76 13.09 -8.92
CA ILE A 128 1.66 11.62 -8.92
C ILE A 128 1.51 11.09 -7.48
N PHE A 129 2.13 11.75 -6.52
CA PHE A 129 2.03 11.38 -5.11
C PHE A 129 0.81 11.97 -4.44
N PHE A 130 0.47 13.21 -4.75
CA PHE A 130 -0.67 13.88 -4.13
C PHE A 130 -2.01 13.26 -4.51
N ILE A 131 -2.16 12.63 -5.68
CA ILE A 131 -3.38 11.93 -6.09
C ILE A 131 -3.72 10.74 -5.16
N ASN A 132 -2.72 10.16 -4.50
CA ASN A 132 -2.93 9.07 -3.56
C ASN A 132 -3.62 9.55 -2.26
N VAL A 133 -3.50 10.83 -1.90
CA VAL A 133 -4.04 11.37 -0.65
C VAL A 133 -5.57 11.33 -0.62
N PRO A 134 -6.31 11.88 -1.59
CA PRO A 134 -7.77 11.76 -1.61
C PRO A 134 -8.24 10.31 -1.71
N ILE A 135 -7.52 9.45 -2.44
CA ILE A 135 -7.83 8.02 -2.54
C ILE A 135 -7.66 7.35 -1.17
N ALA A 136 -6.56 7.61 -0.46
CA ALA A 136 -6.32 7.08 0.88
C ALA A 136 -7.39 7.55 1.86
N LEU A 137 -7.76 8.83 1.85
CA LEU A 137 -8.83 9.37 2.69
C LEU A 137 -10.18 8.70 2.41
N PHE A 138 -10.52 8.51 1.15
CA PHE A 138 -11.75 7.81 0.75
C PHE A 138 -11.76 6.35 1.26
N CYS A 139 -10.64 5.62 1.09
CA CYS A 139 -10.50 4.25 1.58
C CYS A 139 -10.56 4.18 3.11
N ILE A 140 -9.91 5.10 3.83
CA ILE A 140 -9.96 5.18 5.29
C ILE A 140 -11.38 5.44 5.76
N PHE A 141 -12.07 6.41 5.16
CA PHE A 141 -13.45 6.73 5.51
C PHE A 141 -14.38 5.53 5.27
N GLY A 142 -14.27 4.87 4.12
CA GLY A 142 -15.01 3.65 3.82
C GLY A 142 -14.71 2.52 4.82
N ALA A 143 -13.44 2.30 5.16
CA ALA A 143 -13.04 1.29 6.13
C ALA A 143 -13.59 1.58 7.54
N LEU A 144 -13.54 2.83 7.99
CA LEU A 144 -14.09 3.24 9.29
C LEU A 144 -15.59 3.04 9.37
N ARG A 145 -16.31 3.34 8.30
CA ARG A 145 -17.79 3.24 8.27
C ARG A 145 -18.31 1.84 8.08
N LEU A 146 -17.66 1.06 7.22
CA LEU A 146 -18.19 -0.23 6.75
C LEU A 146 -17.49 -1.44 7.38
N LEU A 147 -16.18 -1.34 7.68
CA LEU A 147 -15.37 -2.49 8.06
C LEU A 147 -15.08 -2.57 9.56
N VAL A 148 -14.99 -1.46 10.27
CA VAL A 148 -14.75 -1.46 11.72
C VAL A 148 -15.81 -2.27 12.50
N PRO A 149 -17.11 -2.21 12.17
CA PRO A 149 -18.11 -3.05 12.82
C PRO A 149 -17.92 -4.55 12.59
N ALA A 150 -17.22 -4.95 11.51
CA ALA A 150 -16.96 -6.33 11.11
C ALA A 150 -15.56 -6.82 11.54
N GLU A 151 -14.86 -6.09 12.41
CA GLU A 151 -13.48 -6.43 12.82
C GLU A 151 -13.41 -7.74 13.60
N THR A 152 -12.42 -8.56 13.26
CA THR A 152 -12.14 -9.83 13.92
C THR A 152 -11.48 -9.66 15.28
N LEU A 153 -11.80 -10.59 16.21
CA LEU A 153 -11.16 -10.70 17.50
C LEU A 153 -9.63 -10.85 17.35
N LYS A 154 -8.91 -10.10 18.17
CA LYS A 154 -7.44 -10.15 18.25
C LYS A 154 -6.98 -11.52 18.76
N GLN A 155 -6.00 -12.10 18.07
CA GLN A 155 -5.32 -13.30 18.53
C GLN A 155 -3.93 -12.92 19.09
N LYS A 156 -3.54 -13.52 20.23
CA LYS A 156 -2.17 -13.42 20.73
C LYS A 156 -1.28 -14.35 19.89
N LEU A 157 -0.76 -13.87 18.77
CA LEU A 157 0.21 -14.60 17.97
C LEU A 157 1.63 -14.19 18.36
N SER A 158 2.50 -15.17 18.58
CA SER A 158 3.95 -14.96 18.68
C SER A 158 4.54 -14.76 17.28
N ILE A 159 5.58 -13.95 17.18
CA ILE A 159 6.33 -13.78 15.93
C ILE A 159 7.12 -15.07 15.70
N ASP A 160 6.95 -15.70 14.55
CA ASP A 160 7.85 -16.75 14.08
C ASP A 160 9.13 -16.10 13.53
N THR A 161 10.07 -15.87 14.45
CA THR A 161 11.36 -15.25 14.11
C THR A 161 12.21 -16.16 13.22
N VAL A 162 12.03 -17.47 13.30
CA VAL A 162 12.79 -18.44 12.49
C VAL A 162 12.30 -18.39 11.05
N GLY A 163 10.99 -18.41 10.84
CA GLY A 163 10.41 -18.26 9.50
C GLY A 163 10.74 -16.92 8.84
N LEU A 164 10.83 -15.83 9.64
CA LEU A 164 11.16 -14.49 9.13
C LEU A 164 12.63 -14.38 8.68
N VAL A 165 13.56 -15.10 9.34
CA VAL A 165 14.99 -15.09 8.99
C VAL A 165 15.28 -15.96 7.78
N LEU A 166 14.42 -16.95 7.49
CA LEU A 166 14.57 -17.88 6.36
C LEU A 166 13.92 -17.36 5.06
N LEU A 167 13.22 -16.22 5.09
CA LEU A 167 12.66 -15.51 3.94
C LEU A 167 13.65 -14.52 3.34
#